data_76e6b424c9ae30371fe5b179a9fead74
#
_entry.id   76e6b424c9ae30371fe5b179a9fead74
#
_cell.length_a   1.000
_cell.length_b   1.000
_cell.length_c   1.000
_cell.angle_alpha   90.00
_cell.angle_beta   90.00
_cell.angle_gamma   90.00
#
_symmetry.space_group_name_H-M   'P 1'
#
loop_
_entity.id
_entity.type
_entity.pdbx_description
1 polymer ?
#
loop_
_entity_poly.entity_id
_entity_poly.type
_entity_poly.pdbx_seq_one_letter_code
_entity_poly.pdbx_strand_id
1 'polypeptide(L)'
;MNAPVNANYSPSDKAKIQNLINSGIDVMREIATLREGLKDTVGAVAEELDLEKAQLNRAIRLAYKKSQKNQNVIEDAQEELDVIEGLFAAAGV
;
A
#
# COMPACT_ATOMS: atom_id res chain seq x y z
N MET A 1 -15.50 24.69 0.66
CA MET A 1 -15.37 24.75 1.47
C MET A 1 -14.39 25.08 2.12
N ASN A 2 -14.10 25.75 2.48
CA ASN A 2 -12.99 26.14 3.06
C ASN A 2 -13.15 26.48 4.44
N ALA A 3 -12.82 25.60 5.29
CA ALA A 3 -12.77 25.89 6.69
C ALA A 3 -11.80 26.99 6.92
N PRO A 4 -12.08 27.89 7.83
CA PRO A 4 -11.15 28.92 8.19
C PRO A 4 -9.86 28.32 8.67
N VAL A 5 -8.79 28.83 8.17
CA VAL A 5 -7.49 28.30 8.45
C VAL A 5 -7.12 28.48 9.90
N ASN A 6 -7.60 29.52 10.51
CA ASN A 6 -7.25 29.81 11.87
C ASN A 6 -8.39 29.50 12.81
N ALA A 7 -8.97 28.34 12.64
CA ALA A 7 -10.01 27.91 13.54
C ALA A 7 -9.58 28.07 14.98
N ASN A 8 -10.56 28.31 15.84
CA ASN A 8 -10.29 28.62 17.25
C ASN A 8 -9.99 27.35 18.01
N TYR A 9 -8.78 26.88 17.93
CA TYR A 9 -8.34 25.75 18.73
C TYR A 9 -7.70 26.27 20.02
N SER A 10 -8.00 25.63 21.11
CA SER A 10 -7.34 25.91 22.38
C SER A 10 -5.87 25.50 22.33
N PRO A 11 -5.02 26.01 23.23
CA PRO A 11 -3.65 25.53 23.31
C PRO A 11 -3.53 24.03 23.49
N SER A 12 -4.45 23.44 24.27
CA SER A 12 -4.50 21.98 24.44
C SER A 12 -4.81 21.26 23.14
N ASP A 13 -5.77 21.78 22.36
CA ASP A 13 -6.13 21.20 21.06
C ASP A 13 -4.96 21.31 20.08
N LYS A 14 -4.28 22.44 20.06
CA LYS A 14 -3.11 22.63 19.20
C LYS A 14 -2.01 21.63 19.51
N ALA A 15 -1.77 21.38 20.80
CA ALA A 15 -0.77 20.41 21.23
C ALA A 15 -1.13 19.01 20.78
N LYS A 16 -2.41 18.63 20.87
CA LYS A 16 -2.88 17.33 20.42
C LYS A 16 -2.70 17.17 18.91
N ILE A 17 -3.05 18.21 18.15
CA ILE A 17 -2.88 18.19 16.70
C ILE A 17 -1.41 18.06 16.34
N GLN A 18 -0.55 18.82 16.98
CA GLN A 18 0.88 18.78 16.74
C GLN A 18 1.45 17.39 17.02
N ASN A 19 1.08 16.81 18.16
CA ASN A 19 1.55 15.49 18.54
C ASN A 19 1.06 14.42 17.54
N LEU A 20 -0.19 14.53 17.10
CA LEU A 20 -0.71 13.62 16.10
C LEU A 20 0.05 13.72 14.79
N ILE A 21 0.29 14.92 14.31
CA ILE A 21 1.02 15.12 13.06
C ILE A 21 2.45 14.58 13.18
N ASN A 22 3.13 14.87 14.29
CA ASN A 22 4.49 14.39 14.49
C ASN A 22 4.54 12.86 14.56
N SER A 23 3.60 12.24 15.27
CA SER A 23 3.51 10.79 15.33
C SER A 23 3.23 10.20 13.95
N GLY A 24 2.37 10.85 13.17
CA GLY A 24 2.06 10.43 11.81
C GLY A 24 3.28 10.49 10.90
N ILE A 25 4.07 11.54 11.02
CA ILE A 25 5.31 11.67 10.25
C ILE A 25 6.28 10.53 10.60
N ASP A 26 6.43 10.23 11.88
CA ASP A 26 7.32 9.15 12.32
C ASP A 26 6.86 7.79 11.76
N VAL A 27 5.57 7.53 11.80
CA VAL A 27 5.01 6.29 11.24
C VAL A 27 5.26 6.23 9.73
N MET A 28 5.06 7.32 9.02
CA MET A 28 5.27 7.35 7.57
C MET A 28 6.74 7.10 7.20
N ARG A 29 7.66 7.64 8.00
CA ARG A 29 9.09 7.36 7.82
C ARG A 29 9.43 5.90 8.05
N GLU A 30 8.84 5.32 9.08
CA GLU A 30 9.02 3.90 9.38
C GLU A 30 8.48 3.02 8.26
N ILE A 31 7.29 3.34 7.74
CA ILE A 31 6.72 2.63 6.60
C ILE A 31 7.65 2.71 5.39
N ALA A 32 8.19 3.90 5.11
CA ALA A 32 9.10 4.08 3.98
C ALA A 32 10.36 3.23 4.14
N THR A 33 10.91 3.17 5.34
CA THR A 33 12.10 2.36 5.65
C THR A 33 11.81 0.88 5.46
N LEU A 34 10.67 0.42 5.97
CA LEU A 34 10.27 -0.98 5.85
C LEU A 34 10.02 -1.37 4.39
N ARG A 35 9.40 -0.49 3.62
CA ARG A 35 9.17 -0.73 2.19
C ARG A 35 10.49 -0.81 1.41
N GLU A 36 11.43 0.04 1.74
CA GLU A 36 12.75 0.01 1.10
C GLU A 36 13.48 -1.31 1.40
N GLY A 37 13.43 -1.75 2.66
CA GLY A 37 14.00 -3.04 3.05
C GLY A 37 13.36 -4.22 2.31
N LEU A 38 12.03 -4.20 2.19
CA LEU A 38 11.32 -5.24 1.45
C LEU A 38 11.68 -5.22 -0.03
N LYS A 39 11.77 -4.04 -0.62
CA LYS A 39 12.16 -3.87 -2.02
C LYS A 39 13.53 -4.49 -2.29
N ASP A 40 14.49 -4.23 -1.41
CA ASP A 40 15.82 -4.77 -1.54
C ASP A 40 15.83 -6.29 -1.43
N THR A 41 15.06 -6.83 -0.49
CA THR A 41 14.94 -8.29 -0.31
C THR A 41 14.28 -8.94 -1.52
N VAL A 42 13.20 -8.35 -2.04
CA VAL A 42 12.53 -8.86 -3.24
C VAL A 42 13.50 -8.86 -4.42
N GLY A 43 14.28 -7.80 -4.57
CA GLY A 43 15.28 -7.71 -5.63
C GLY A 43 16.34 -8.82 -5.55
N ALA A 44 16.83 -9.08 -4.34
CA ALA A 44 17.83 -10.12 -4.12
C ALA A 44 17.29 -11.52 -4.42
N VAL A 45 16.08 -11.81 -3.94
CA VAL A 45 15.44 -13.12 -4.17
C VAL A 45 15.10 -13.31 -5.66
N ALA A 46 14.60 -12.26 -6.30
CA ALA A 46 14.29 -12.31 -7.73
C ALA A 46 15.51 -12.66 -8.55
N GLU A 47 16.64 -12.04 -8.23
CA GLU A 47 17.90 -12.31 -8.92
C GLU A 47 18.38 -13.75 -8.64
N GLU A 48 18.34 -14.18 -7.39
CA GLU A 48 18.78 -15.51 -6.99
C GLU A 48 17.97 -16.61 -7.66
N LEU A 49 16.65 -16.45 -7.76
CA LEU A 49 15.75 -17.46 -8.29
C LEU A 49 15.36 -17.23 -9.75
N ASP A 50 15.90 -16.20 -10.38
CA ASP A 50 15.59 -15.83 -11.76
C ASP A 50 14.07 -15.63 -11.97
N LEU A 51 13.48 -14.85 -11.06
CA LEU A 51 12.07 -14.50 -11.11
C LEU A 51 11.91 -13.00 -11.32
N GLU A 52 10.73 -12.60 -11.76
CA GLU A 52 10.42 -11.19 -11.89
C GLU A 52 9.97 -10.58 -10.56
N LYS A 53 10.47 -9.39 -10.27
CA LYS A 53 10.10 -8.66 -9.05
C LYS A 53 8.59 -8.47 -8.95
N ALA A 54 7.93 -8.16 -10.08
CA ALA A 54 6.50 -7.94 -10.11
C ALA A 54 5.72 -9.19 -9.65
N GLN A 55 6.17 -10.37 -10.04
CA GLN A 55 5.55 -11.62 -9.62
C GLN A 55 5.69 -11.84 -8.13
N LEU A 56 6.88 -11.60 -7.59
CA LEU A 56 7.13 -11.73 -6.15
C LEU A 56 6.32 -10.72 -5.35
N ASN A 57 6.27 -9.47 -5.79
CA ASN A 57 5.48 -8.45 -5.13
C ASN A 57 4.00 -8.79 -5.12
N ARG A 58 3.48 -9.31 -6.24
CA ARG A 58 2.09 -9.73 -6.30
C ARG A 58 1.82 -10.90 -5.37
N ALA A 59 2.72 -11.88 -5.33
CA ALA A 59 2.59 -13.02 -4.42
C ALA A 59 2.55 -12.57 -2.97
N ILE A 60 3.39 -11.61 -2.59
CA ILE A 60 3.40 -11.06 -1.24
C ILE A 60 2.06 -10.40 -0.91
N ARG A 61 1.53 -9.57 -1.82
CA ARG A 61 0.25 -8.91 -1.60
C ARG A 61 -0.90 -9.89 -1.43
N LEU A 62 -0.93 -10.92 -2.28
CA LEU A 62 -1.96 -11.94 -2.20
C LEU A 62 -1.84 -12.78 -0.94
N ALA A 63 -0.62 -13.13 -0.56
CA ALA A 63 -0.36 -13.87 0.68
C ALA A 63 -0.79 -13.05 1.91
N TYR A 64 -0.54 -11.75 1.89
CA TYR A 64 -0.96 -10.87 2.96
C TYR A 64 -2.48 -10.84 3.11
N LYS A 65 -3.20 -10.70 1.99
CA LYS A 65 -4.67 -10.75 1.99
C LYS A 65 -5.17 -12.07 2.54
N LYS A 66 -4.56 -13.17 2.12
CA LYS A 66 -4.92 -14.50 2.60
C LYS A 66 -4.69 -14.64 4.10
N SER A 67 -3.60 -14.07 4.61
CA SER A 67 -3.27 -14.11 6.03
C SER A 67 -4.31 -13.39 6.88
N GLN A 68 -5.09 -12.50 6.29
CA GLN A 68 -6.18 -11.79 6.96
C GLN A 68 -7.51 -12.54 6.86
N LYS A 69 -7.44 -13.85 6.63
CA LYS A 69 -8.60 -14.75 6.58
C LYS A 69 -9.52 -14.54 5.39
N ASN A 70 -9.00 -13.95 4.31
CA ASN A 70 -9.74 -13.86 3.08
C ASN A 70 -9.53 -15.16 2.29
N GLN A 71 -10.56 -16.01 2.25
CA GLN A 71 -10.48 -17.33 1.62
C GLN A 71 -10.48 -17.27 0.10
N ASN A 72 -10.96 -16.17 -0.49
CA ASN A 72 -11.17 -16.05 -1.91
C ASN A 72 -10.15 -15.18 -2.63
N VAL A 73 -8.96 -15.01 -2.05
CA VAL A 73 -7.94 -14.08 -2.56
C VAL A 73 -7.59 -14.35 -4.02
N ILE A 74 -7.42 -15.63 -4.37
CA ILE A 74 -7.02 -16.00 -5.73
C ILE A 74 -8.19 -15.80 -6.72
N GLU A 75 -9.39 -16.17 -6.32
CA GLU A 75 -10.57 -15.95 -7.15
C GLU A 75 -10.83 -14.47 -7.38
N ASP A 76 -10.73 -13.66 -6.33
CA ASP A 76 -10.92 -12.22 -6.43
C ASP A 76 -9.88 -11.58 -7.35
N ALA A 77 -8.63 -12.01 -7.26
CA ALA A 77 -7.56 -11.54 -8.14
C ALA A 77 -7.82 -11.93 -9.59
N GLN A 78 -8.35 -13.14 -9.82
CA GLN A 78 -8.68 -13.62 -11.16
C GLN A 78 -9.81 -12.78 -11.78
N GLU A 79 -10.86 -12.51 -11.01
CA GLU A 79 -11.96 -11.66 -11.45
C GLU A 79 -11.50 -10.26 -11.80
N GLU A 80 -10.61 -9.70 -10.99
CA GLU A 80 -10.04 -8.38 -11.23
C GLU A 80 -9.27 -8.35 -12.55
N LEU A 81 -8.47 -9.37 -12.81
CA LEU A 81 -7.75 -9.50 -14.09
C LEU A 81 -8.69 -9.61 -15.27
N ASP A 82 -9.77 -10.39 -15.13
CA ASP A 82 -10.76 -10.53 -16.19
C ASP A 82 -11.42 -9.20 -16.51
N VAL A 83 -11.73 -8.40 -15.50
CA VAL A 83 -12.30 -7.06 -15.70
C VAL A 83 -11.28 -6.16 -16.42
N ILE A 84 -10.02 -6.20 -16.02
CA ILE A 84 -8.97 -5.39 -16.64
C ILE A 84 -8.79 -5.78 -18.11
N GLU A 85 -8.77 -7.06 -18.40
CA GLU A 85 -8.70 -7.55 -19.79
C GLU A 85 -9.86 -7.06 -20.63
N GLY A 86 -11.07 -7.09 -20.06
CA GLY A 86 -12.26 -6.56 -20.72
C GLY A 86 -12.15 -5.08 -21.02
N LEU A 87 -11.60 -4.30 -20.09
CA LEU A 87 -11.37 -2.87 -20.27
C LEU A 87 -10.34 -2.60 -21.36
N PHE A 88 -9.28 -3.38 -21.41
CA PHE A 88 -8.26 -3.26 -22.44
C PHE A 88 -8.84 -3.56 -23.82
N ALA A 89 -9.62 -4.62 -23.93
CA ALA A 89 -10.29 -4.97 -25.19
C ALA A 89 -11.21 -3.84 -25.66
N ALA A 90 -11.99 -3.26 -24.75
CA ALA A 90 -12.88 -2.15 -25.07
C ALA A 90 -12.12 -0.90 -25.51
N ALA A 91 -10.94 -0.68 -24.94
CA ALA A 91 -10.11 0.47 -25.27
C ALA A 91 -9.24 0.24 -26.50
N GLY A 92 -9.17 -0.96 -27.03
CA GLY A 92 -8.33 -1.27 -28.19
C GLY A 92 -6.86 -1.41 -27.85
N VAL A 93 -6.57 -1.76 -26.61
CA VAL A 93 -5.19 -1.87 -26.14
C VAL A 93 -4.66 -3.29 -26.25
#